data_39cdc701d53d5686601609c3acd1f8c3
#
_entry.id   39cdc701d53d5686601609c3acd1f8c3
#
_cell.length_a   1.000
_cell.length_b   1.000
_cell.length_c   1.000
_cell.angle_alpha   90.00
_cell.angle_beta   90.00
_cell.angle_gamma   90.00
#
_symmetry.space_group_name_H-M   'P 1'
#
loop_
_entity.id
_entity.type
_entity.pdbx_description
1 polymer ?
#
loop_
_entity_poly.entity_id
_entity_poly.type
_entity_poly.pdbx_seq_one_letter_code
_entity_poly.pdbx_strand_id
1 'polypeptide(L)'
;MSDLELLNREQQEAVLHVDGPLLILAGAGSGKTRVLTYRIAHLIDECGVNPWNILAITFTNKAAGEMRERVDKIVGYGSESIWVSTFHSTCVRILRRYIDRLGYDTNFTIYDTEDQKTVMKSVCQKLQLDSKLYKERMLLNVISHAKDEYISPNEFLLEAKGDFRQEKIAQAYVEYQKELKKNNALDFDDLLVKTVELFQSCPD
;
A
#
# COMPACT_ATOMS: atom_id res chain seq x y z
N MET A 1 10.81 26.20 -17.82
CA MET A 1 10.00 25.78 -18.99
C MET A 1 10.20 24.31 -19.20
N SER A 2 9.19 23.50 -18.96
CA SER A 2 9.26 22.09 -19.31
C SER A 2 9.33 21.96 -20.83
N ASP A 3 10.35 21.24 -21.35
CA ASP A 3 10.52 21.03 -22.80
C ASP A 3 9.40 20.13 -23.36
N LEU A 4 8.18 20.65 -23.40
CA LEU A 4 7.00 19.93 -23.95
C LEU A 4 7.21 19.54 -25.43
N GLU A 5 8.06 20.28 -26.14
CA GLU A 5 8.46 19.98 -27.52
C GLU A 5 9.13 18.60 -27.68
N LEU A 6 9.68 18.05 -26.61
CA LEU A 6 10.26 16.69 -26.58
C LEU A 6 9.21 15.58 -26.48
N LEU A 7 7.93 15.92 -26.34
CA LEU A 7 6.82 15.00 -26.22
C LEU A 7 6.02 14.97 -27.52
N ASN A 8 5.45 13.79 -27.86
CA ASN A 8 4.48 13.71 -28.94
C ASN A 8 3.13 14.35 -28.51
N ARG A 9 2.21 14.52 -29.45
CA ARG A 9 0.93 15.20 -29.23
C ARG A 9 0.12 14.58 -28.10
N GLU A 10 -0.03 13.26 -28.10
CA GLU A 10 -0.81 12.53 -27.08
C GLU A 10 -0.17 12.64 -25.69
N GLN A 11 1.16 12.63 -25.63
CA GLN A 11 1.90 12.83 -24.40
C GLN A 11 1.72 14.26 -23.87
N GLN A 12 1.74 15.27 -24.76
CA GLN A 12 1.49 16.67 -24.40
C GLN A 12 0.06 16.84 -23.88
N GLU A 13 -0.95 16.30 -24.56
CA GLU A 13 -2.34 16.33 -24.10
C GLU A 13 -2.49 15.72 -22.70
N ALA A 14 -1.81 14.61 -22.41
CA ALA A 14 -1.83 13.98 -21.08
C ALA A 14 -1.11 14.82 -20.02
N VAL A 15 -0.04 15.53 -20.35
CA VAL A 15 0.68 16.42 -19.42
C VAL A 15 -0.17 17.65 -19.10
N LEU A 16 -0.82 18.25 -20.10
CA LEU A 16 -1.60 19.48 -19.97
C LEU A 16 -2.99 19.26 -19.33
N HIS A 17 -3.48 18.02 -19.25
CA HIS A 17 -4.76 17.74 -18.59
C HIS A 17 -4.60 17.82 -17.07
N VAL A 18 -5.02 18.90 -16.46
CA VAL A 18 -4.82 19.19 -15.03
C VAL A 18 -6.00 18.70 -14.17
N ASP A 19 -7.21 18.97 -14.59
CA ASP A 19 -8.42 18.77 -13.77
C ASP A 19 -9.05 17.39 -13.96
N GLY A 20 -9.48 16.80 -12.84
CA GLY A 20 -10.22 15.55 -12.82
C GLY A 20 -9.37 14.30 -13.05
N PRO A 21 -10.00 13.12 -13.02
CA PRO A 21 -9.31 11.85 -13.21
C PRO A 21 -8.88 11.65 -14.67
N LEU A 22 -7.66 11.18 -14.87
CA LEU A 22 -7.08 10.88 -16.18
C LEU A 22 -6.55 9.45 -16.22
N LEU A 23 -7.04 8.63 -17.16
CA LEU A 23 -6.49 7.31 -17.45
C LEU A 23 -5.64 7.38 -18.73
N ILE A 24 -4.37 6.99 -18.64
CA ILE A 24 -3.45 6.93 -19.77
C ILE A 24 -3.20 5.47 -20.14
N LEU A 25 -3.70 5.05 -21.30
CA LEU A 25 -3.47 3.71 -21.86
C LEU A 25 -2.24 3.76 -22.78
N ALA A 26 -1.19 3.07 -22.38
CA ALA A 26 0.09 3.15 -23.10
C ALA A 26 0.87 1.82 -23.02
N GLY A 27 1.40 1.37 -24.15
CA GLY A 27 2.20 0.15 -24.25
C GLY A 27 3.57 0.24 -23.56
N ALA A 28 4.29 -0.87 -23.50
CA ALA A 28 5.66 -0.87 -23.01
C ALA A 28 6.55 0.00 -23.93
N GLY A 29 7.45 0.79 -23.33
CA GLY A 29 8.34 1.69 -24.09
C GLY A 29 7.70 2.98 -24.63
N SER A 30 6.40 3.19 -24.46
CA SER A 30 5.67 4.39 -24.96
C SER A 30 5.98 5.69 -24.18
N GLY A 31 6.82 5.62 -23.15
CA GLY A 31 7.19 6.81 -22.37
C GLY A 31 6.23 7.16 -21.21
N LYS A 32 5.42 6.23 -20.71
CA LYS A 32 4.50 6.45 -19.57
C LYS A 32 5.14 7.23 -18.39
N THR A 33 6.29 6.74 -17.92
CA THR A 33 7.01 7.41 -16.83
C THR A 33 7.46 8.81 -17.21
N ARG A 34 7.83 9.04 -18.47
CA ARG A 34 8.19 10.36 -18.97
C ARG A 34 6.99 11.32 -18.90
N VAL A 35 5.82 10.88 -19.35
CA VAL A 35 4.59 11.68 -19.24
C VAL A 35 4.31 12.06 -17.79
N LEU A 36 4.40 11.10 -16.85
CA LEU A 36 4.17 11.37 -15.43
C LEU A 36 5.16 12.39 -14.86
N THR A 37 6.44 12.29 -15.19
CA THR A 37 7.46 13.25 -14.70
C THR A 37 7.26 14.65 -15.28
N TYR A 38 6.94 14.77 -16.57
CA TYR A 38 6.63 16.07 -17.19
C TYR A 38 5.31 16.66 -16.67
N ARG A 39 4.31 15.81 -16.35
CA ARG A 39 3.06 16.25 -15.72
C ARG A 39 3.33 16.84 -14.32
N ILE A 40 4.17 16.20 -13.51
CA ILE A 40 4.58 16.73 -12.21
C ILE A 40 5.24 18.10 -12.37
N ALA A 41 6.18 18.23 -13.29
CA ALA A 41 6.84 19.50 -13.57
C ALA A 41 5.85 20.59 -14.01
N HIS A 42 4.93 20.27 -14.92
CA HIS A 42 3.90 21.18 -15.40
C HIS A 42 2.98 21.66 -14.24
N LEU A 43 2.57 20.76 -13.36
CA LEU A 43 1.75 21.11 -12.19
C LEU A 43 2.46 22.11 -11.27
N ILE A 44 3.77 22.00 -11.12
CA ILE A 44 4.56 22.87 -10.25
C ILE A 44 4.87 24.19 -10.96
N ASP A 45 5.47 24.12 -12.14
CA ASP A 45 6.05 25.28 -12.81
C ASP A 45 4.99 26.20 -13.43
N GLU A 46 3.95 25.63 -14.04
CA GLU A 46 2.94 26.38 -14.80
C GLU A 46 1.61 26.53 -14.01
N CYS A 47 1.21 25.51 -13.26
CA CYS A 47 -0.04 25.55 -12.49
C CYS A 47 0.14 26.03 -11.05
N GLY A 48 1.39 26.24 -10.59
CA GLY A 48 1.68 26.74 -9.24
C GLY A 48 1.29 25.76 -8.11
N VAL A 49 1.19 24.46 -8.41
CA VAL A 49 0.86 23.45 -7.40
C VAL A 49 2.04 23.27 -6.46
N ASN A 50 1.79 23.39 -5.16
CA ASN A 50 2.83 23.19 -4.17
C ASN A 50 3.34 21.74 -4.20
N PRO A 51 4.65 21.47 -4.29
CA PRO A 51 5.22 20.13 -4.29
C PRO A 51 4.72 19.22 -3.16
N TRP A 52 4.41 19.74 -1.98
CA TRP A 52 3.84 19.02 -0.85
C TRP A 52 2.46 18.38 -1.14
N ASN A 53 1.74 18.91 -2.12
CA ASN A 53 0.40 18.43 -2.50
C ASN A 53 0.46 17.38 -3.60
N ILE A 54 1.67 16.94 -4.00
CA ILE A 54 1.86 15.96 -5.06
C ILE A 54 2.29 14.63 -4.47
N LEU A 55 1.51 13.59 -4.78
CA LEU A 55 1.80 12.20 -4.45
C LEU A 55 1.95 11.39 -5.74
N ALA A 56 3.15 10.85 -5.98
CA ALA A 56 3.47 9.99 -7.11
C ALA A 56 3.78 8.57 -6.61
N ILE A 57 2.95 7.61 -6.98
CA ILE A 57 3.05 6.24 -6.49
C ILE A 57 3.46 5.28 -7.60
N THR A 58 4.33 4.33 -7.27
CA THR A 58 4.72 3.22 -8.14
C THR A 58 4.58 1.88 -7.40
N PHE A 59 4.76 0.76 -8.13
CA PHE A 59 4.68 -0.57 -7.52
C PHE A 59 6.00 -1.06 -6.92
N THR A 60 7.16 -0.58 -7.40
CA THR A 60 8.46 -1.07 -6.95
C THR A 60 9.36 0.06 -6.46
N ASN A 61 10.21 -0.23 -5.49
CA ASN A 61 11.20 0.72 -4.97
C ASN A 61 12.17 1.19 -6.07
N LYS A 62 12.53 0.29 -7.01
CA LYS A 62 13.35 0.65 -8.17
C LYS A 62 12.65 1.70 -9.03
N ALA A 63 11.40 1.49 -9.39
CA ALA A 63 10.63 2.47 -10.19
C ALA A 63 10.42 3.78 -9.43
N ALA A 64 10.23 3.75 -8.11
CA ALA A 64 10.14 4.95 -7.29
C ALA A 64 11.46 5.74 -7.30
N GLY A 65 12.61 5.06 -7.17
CA GLY A 65 13.93 5.68 -7.28
C GLY A 65 14.17 6.31 -8.65
N GLU A 66 13.91 5.57 -9.72
CA GLU A 66 14.03 6.09 -11.10
C GLU A 66 13.11 7.30 -11.35
N MET A 67 11.88 7.26 -10.83
CA MET A 67 10.94 8.39 -10.94
C MET A 67 11.46 9.60 -10.14
N ARG A 68 11.95 9.39 -8.92
CA ARG A 68 12.55 10.43 -8.09
C ARG A 68 13.68 11.14 -8.82
N GLU A 69 14.65 10.38 -9.35
CA GLU A 69 15.79 10.96 -10.09
C GLU A 69 15.36 11.80 -11.29
N ARG A 70 14.31 11.38 -12.01
CA ARG A 70 13.78 12.11 -13.16
C ARG A 70 13.06 13.38 -12.74
N VAL A 71 12.26 13.31 -11.68
CA VAL A 71 11.57 14.48 -11.11
C VAL A 71 12.59 15.50 -10.62
N ASP A 72 13.61 15.07 -9.88
CA ASP A 72 14.67 15.95 -9.37
C ASP A 72 15.42 16.69 -10.49
N LYS A 73 15.63 16.00 -11.64
CA LYS A 73 16.30 16.60 -12.81
C LYS A 73 15.44 17.65 -13.53
N ILE A 74 14.11 17.47 -13.54
CA ILE A 74 13.19 18.33 -14.29
C ILE A 74 12.70 19.49 -13.43
N VAL A 75 12.28 19.22 -12.19
CA VAL A 75 11.71 20.21 -11.27
C VAL A 75 12.79 21.02 -10.56
N GLY A 76 13.92 20.39 -10.25
CA GLY A 76 15.01 21.05 -9.51
C GLY A 76 14.63 21.37 -8.06
N TYR A 77 14.68 22.63 -7.67
CA TYR A 77 14.43 23.06 -6.29
C TYR A 77 13.00 22.74 -5.82
N GLY A 78 12.88 22.14 -4.62
CA GLY A 78 11.59 21.78 -4.02
C GLY A 78 11.10 20.37 -4.37
N SER A 79 11.78 19.66 -5.28
CA SER A 79 11.43 18.29 -5.67
C SER A 79 11.44 17.31 -4.50
N GLU A 80 12.29 17.54 -3.50
CA GLU A 80 12.40 16.75 -2.26
C GLU A 80 11.09 16.70 -1.47
N SER A 81 10.22 17.68 -1.64
CA SER A 81 8.93 17.77 -0.97
C SER A 81 7.84 16.89 -1.61
N ILE A 82 8.04 16.46 -2.84
CA ILE A 82 7.11 15.59 -3.56
C ILE A 82 7.16 14.17 -2.96
N TRP A 83 6.00 13.58 -2.69
CA TRP A 83 5.94 12.20 -2.22
C TRP A 83 6.06 11.23 -3.39
N VAL A 84 7.28 10.82 -3.72
CA VAL A 84 7.54 9.76 -4.71
C VAL A 84 7.90 8.49 -3.98
N SER A 85 7.02 7.48 -4.00
CA SER A 85 7.20 6.22 -3.24
C SER A 85 6.37 5.07 -3.79
N THR A 86 6.47 3.90 -3.16
CA THR A 86 5.54 2.78 -3.40
C THR A 86 4.28 2.94 -2.56
N PHE A 87 3.21 2.19 -2.90
CA PHE A 87 2.00 2.13 -2.07
C PHE A 87 2.32 1.80 -0.62
N HIS A 88 3.07 0.72 -0.37
CA HIS A 88 3.44 0.32 1.00
C HIS A 88 4.24 1.39 1.73
N SER A 89 5.21 2.02 1.08
CA SER A 89 6.01 3.10 1.70
C SER A 89 5.17 4.33 2.03
N THR A 90 4.20 4.66 1.18
CA THR A 90 3.23 5.72 1.45
C THR A 90 2.38 5.37 2.67
N CYS A 91 1.82 4.15 2.72
CA CYS A 91 1.02 3.67 3.84
C CYS A 91 1.81 3.68 5.16
N VAL A 92 3.04 3.19 5.16
CA VAL A 92 3.92 3.26 6.34
C VAL A 92 4.07 4.71 6.83
N ARG A 93 4.33 5.66 5.92
CA ARG A 93 4.50 7.07 6.27
C ARG A 93 3.23 7.68 6.87
N ILE A 94 2.05 7.32 6.37
CA ILE A 94 0.76 7.75 6.92
C ILE A 94 0.53 7.10 8.28
N LEU A 95 0.67 5.79 8.38
CA LEU A 95 0.44 5.04 9.61
C LEU A 95 1.39 5.44 10.73
N ARG A 96 2.66 5.76 10.45
CA ARG A 96 3.61 6.29 11.45
C ARG A 96 3.15 7.62 12.08
N ARG A 97 2.23 8.34 11.45
CA ARG A 97 1.70 9.60 11.99
C ARG A 97 0.36 9.45 12.70
N TYR A 98 -0.48 8.51 12.25
CA TYR A 98 -1.90 8.54 12.61
C TYR A 98 -2.48 7.20 13.07
N ILE A 99 -1.70 6.12 13.12
CA ILE A 99 -2.21 4.78 13.47
C ILE A 99 -2.69 4.69 14.93
N ASP A 100 -2.28 5.61 15.79
CA ASP A 100 -2.77 5.73 17.16
C ASP A 100 -4.28 5.87 17.23
N ARG A 101 -4.90 6.47 16.21
CA ARG A 101 -6.37 6.54 16.05
C ARG A 101 -7.03 5.17 15.89
N LEU A 102 -6.28 4.15 15.46
CA LEU A 102 -6.72 2.75 15.40
C LEU A 102 -6.27 1.93 16.63
N GLY A 103 -5.72 2.61 17.65
CA GLY A 103 -5.27 2.01 18.90
C GLY A 103 -4.01 1.15 18.75
N TYR A 104 -3.08 1.55 17.90
CA TYR A 104 -1.70 1.05 17.83
C TYR A 104 -0.74 2.15 18.30
N ASP A 105 0.46 1.79 18.69
CA ASP A 105 1.53 2.76 18.88
C ASP A 105 2.18 3.09 17.53
N THR A 106 2.57 4.35 17.33
CA THR A 106 3.16 4.81 16.06
C THR A 106 4.51 4.16 15.73
N ASN A 107 5.19 3.58 16.73
CA ASN A 107 6.45 2.85 16.59
C ASN A 107 6.25 1.36 16.24
N PHE A 108 5.10 0.97 15.67
CA PHE A 108 4.78 -0.42 15.33
C PHE A 108 5.90 -1.10 14.53
N THR A 109 6.02 -2.43 14.69
CA THR A 109 6.95 -3.26 13.94
C THR A 109 6.28 -3.79 12.66
N ILE A 110 7.01 -3.86 11.56
CA ILE A 110 6.54 -4.51 10.32
C ILE A 110 7.12 -5.91 10.29
N TYR A 111 6.24 -6.92 10.31
CA TYR A 111 6.62 -8.32 10.30
C TYR A 111 6.87 -8.80 8.87
N ASP A 112 8.03 -9.40 8.65
CA ASP A 112 8.35 -10.06 7.40
C ASP A 112 7.73 -11.48 7.34
N THR A 113 8.02 -12.21 6.27
CA THR A 113 7.46 -13.55 6.04
C THR A 113 7.88 -14.56 7.12
N GLU A 114 9.06 -14.46 7.68
CA GLU A 114 9.55 -15.37 8.73
C GLU A 114 8.94 -15.01 10.10
N ASP A 115 8.77 -13.72 10.39
CA ASP A 115 8.05 -13.25 11.56
C ASP A 115 6.59 -13.73 11.54
N GLN A 116 5.91 -13.56 10.41
CA GLN A 116 4.53 -14.02 10.21
C GLN A 116 4.39 -15.53 10.43
N LYS A 117 5.31 -16.35 9.89
CA LYS A 117 5.33 -17.80 10.11
C LYS A 117 5.52 -18.15 11.58
N THR A 118 6.39 -17.44 12.28
CA THR A 118 6.65 -17.65 13.70
C THR A 118 5.39 -17.39 14.53
N VAL A 119 4.69 -16.28 14.26
CA VAL A 119 3.41 -15.97 14.90
C VAL A 119 2.35 -17.03 14.56
N MET A 120 2.23 -17.41 13.29
CA MET A 120 1.24 -18.39 12.86
C MET A 120 1.49 -19.76 13.50
N LYS A 121 2.75 -20.18 13.65
CA LYS A 121 3.12 -21.40 14.37
C LYS A 121 2.62 -21.36 15.83
N SER A 122 2.79 -20.25 16.51
CA SER A 122 2.28 -20.05 17.88
C SER A 122 0.75 -20.11 17.92
N VAL A 123 0.07 -19.50 16.95
CA VAL A 123 -1.39 -19.56 16.78
C VAL A 123 -1.88 -20.99 16.58
N CYS A 124 -1.24 -21.76 15.68
CA CYS A 124 -1.58 -23.16 15.45
C CYS A 124 -1.45 -24.01 16.73
N GLN A 125 -0.39 -23.79 17.51
CA GLN A 125 -0.19 -24.47 18.80
C GLN A 125 -1.28 -24.11 19.80
N LYS A 126 -1.59 -22.82 19.93
CA LYS A 126 -2.62 -22.30 20.84
C LYS A 126 -4.02 -22.86 20.52
N LEU A 127 -4.36 -22.96 19.25
CA LEU A 127 -5.63 -23.48 18.77
C LEU A 127 -5.64 -25.02 18.60
N GLN A 128 -4.54 -25.70 18.92
CA GLN A 128 -4.38 -27.14 18.77
C GLN A 128 -4.73 -27.64 17.36
N LEU A 129 -4.31 -26.90 16.33
CA LEU A 129 -4.56 -27.26 14.94
C LEU A 129 -3.63 -28.39 14.49
N ASP A 130 -4.18 -29.36 13.76
CA ASP A 130 -3.39 -30.44 13.16
C ASP A 130 -2.45 -29.86 12.08
N SER A 131 -1.14 -29.93 12.30
CA SER A 131 -0.11 -29.41 11.41
C SER A 131 -0.07 -30.07 10.02
N LYS A 132 -0.67 -31.26 9.86
CA LYS A 132 -0.82 -31.94 8.57
C LYS A 132 -1.91 -31.31 7.72
N LEU A 133 -2.99 -30.85 8.36
CA LEU A 133 -4.15 -30.23 7.70
C LEU A 133 -4.04 -28.72 7.59
N TYR A 134 -3.46 -28.06 8.60
CA TYR A 134 -3.36 -26.60 8.72
C TYR A 134 -1.90 -26.17 8.75
N LYS A 135 -1.27 -26.13 7.56
CA LYS A 135 0.12 -25.65 7.43
C LYS A 135 0.14 -24.13 7.54
N GLU A 136 1.12 -23.59 8.25
CA GLU A 136 1.28 -22.15 8.49
C GLU A 136 1.21 -21.33 7.18
N ARG A 137 1.95 -21.79 6.15
CA ARG A 137 1.95 -21.12 4.84
C ARG A 137 0.57 -21.09 4.17
N MET A 138 -0.20 -22.16 4.30
CA MET A 138 -1.57 -22.22 3.74
C MET A 138 -2.47 -21.22 4.47
N LEU A 139 -2.42 -21.19 5.80
CA LEU A 139 -3.21 -20.26 6.61
C LEU A 139 -2.87 -18.81 6.28
N LEU A 140 -1.57 -18.46 6.21
CA LEU A 140 -1.11 -17.12 5.85
C LEU A 140 -1.57 -16.71 4.44
N ASN A 141 -1.54 -17.62 3.47
CA ASN A 141 -2.02 -17.33 2.11
C ASN A 141 -3.54 -17.06 2.09
N VAL A 142 -4.33 -17.79 2.85
CA VAL A 142 -5.78 -17.55 2.95
C VAL A 142 -6.06 -16.21 3.63
N ILE A 143 -5.32 -15.88 4.68
CA ILE A 143 -5.43 -14.60 5.38
C ILE A 143 -5.04 -13.44 4.48
N SER A 144 -3.93 -13.56 3.75
CA SER A 144 -3.49 -12.54 2.79
C SER A 144 -4.55 -12.29 1.73
N HIS A 145 -5.15 -13.36 1.16
CA HIS A 145 -6.23 -13.22 0.19
C HIS A 145 -7.49 -12.54 0.78
N ALA A 146 -7.87 -12.89 2.02
CA ALA A 146 -8.97 -12.21 2.70
C ALA A 146 -8.69 -10.72 2.92
N LYS A 147 -7.45 -10.36 3.29
CA LYS A 147 -7.02 -8.97 3.42
C LYS A 147 -7.03 -8.22 2.09
N ASP A 148 -6.61 -8.86 0.98
CA ASP A 148 -6.66 -8.29 -0.36
C ASP A 148 -8.10 -7.94 -0.78
N GLU A 149 -9.08 -8.73 -0.36
CA GLU A 149 -10.51 -8.49 -0.58
C GLU A 149 -11.15 -7.61 0.50
N TYR A 150 -10.35 -7.09 1.43
CA TYR A 150 -10.78 -6.26 2.54
C TYR A 150 -11.80 -6.97 3.47
N ILE A 151 -11.70 -8.29 3.59
CA ILE A 151 -12.52 -9.12 4.50
C ILE A 151 -11.86 -9.15 5.87
N SER A 152 -12.53 -8.60 6.87
CA SER A 152 -12.04 -8.60 8.25
C SER A 152 -12.07 -10.01 8.88
N PRO A 153 -11.29 -10.27 9.95
CA PRO A 153 -11.34 -11.57 10.66
C PRO A 153 -12.73 -11.96 11.14
N ASN A 154 -13.56 -10.98 11.53
CA ASN A 154 -14.92 -11.24 12.03
C ASN A 154 -15.88 -11.57 10.88
N GLU A 155 -15.79 -10.87 9.76
CA GLU A 155 -16.57 -11.18 8.55
C GLU A 155 -16.23 -12.58 8.04
N PHE A 156 -14.94 -12.89 7.91
CA PHE A 156 -14.48 -14.23 7.51
C PHE A 156 -15.01 -15.33 8.45
N LEU A 157 -15.04 -15.07 9.76
CA LEU A 157 -15.61 -16.00 10.75
C LEU A 157 -17.12 -16.19 10.58
N LEU A 158 -17.85 -15.15 10.19
CA LEU A 158 -19.27 -15.24 9.90
C LEU A 158 -19.58 -16.04 8.65
N GLU A 159 -18.78 -15.83 7.59
CA GLU A 159 -18.91 -16.55 6.32
C GLU A 159 -18.54 -18.04 6.43
N ALA A 160 -17.60 -18.37 7.33
CA ALA A 160 -17.12 -19.74 7.56
C ALA A 160 -18.13 -20.65 8.27
N LYS A 161 -19.24 -20.11 8.79
CA LYS A 161 -20.21 -20.88 9.58
C LYS A 161 -20.78 -22.05 8.82
N GLY A 162 -20.72 -23.23 9.46
CA GLY A 162 -21.23 -24.49 8.90
C GLY A 162 -20.19 -25.31 8.13
N ASP A 163 -19.01 -24.80 7.91
CA ASP A 163 -17.84 -25.52 7.39
C ASP A 163 -16.75 -25.59 8.47
N PHE A 164 -16.64 -26.79 9.11
CA PHE A 164 -15.68 -26.99 10.20
C PHE A 164 -14.24 -26.62 9.84
N ARG A 165 -13.85 -26.89 8.59
CA ARG A 165 -12.49 -26.54 8.13
C ARG A 165 -12.31 -25.04 8.00
N GLN A 166 -13.27 -24.36 7.40
CA GLN A 166 -13.25 -22.89 7.25
C GLN A 166 -13.35 -22.20 8.61
N GLU A 167 -14.15 -22.71 9.52
CA GLU A 167 -14.24 -22.19 10.89
C GLU A 167 -12.88 -22.24 11.62
N LYS A 168 -12.10 -23.32 11.44
CA LYS A 168 -10.74 -23.40 12.00
C LYS A 168 -9.78 -22.39 11.38
N ILE A 169 -9.87 -22.17 10.07
CA ILE A 169 -9.07 -21.15 9.37
C ILE A 169 -9.46 -19.76 9.87
N ALA A 170 -10.74 -19.48 10.00
CA ALA A 170 -11.26 -18.22 10.51
C ALA A 170 -10.81 -17.94 11.96
N GLN A 171 -10.84 -18.96 12.83
CA GLN A 171 -10.30 -18.86 14.18
C GLN A 171 -8.80 -18.53 14.17
N ALA A 172 -8.03 -19.15 13.26
CA ALA A 172 -6.61 -18.84 13.08
C ALA A 172 -6.41 -17.39 12.64
N TYR A 173 -7.22 -16.86 11.72
CA TYR A 173 -7.14 -15.46 11.28
C TYR A 173 -7.43 -14.49 12.45
N VAL A 174 -8.51 -14.72 13.19
CA VAL A 174 -8.85 -13.91 14.38
C VAL A 174 -7.70 -13.90 15.39
N GLU A 175 -7.13 -15.06 15.68
CA GLU A 175 -6.06 -15.18 16.68
C GLU A 175 -4.74 -14.57 16.18
N TYR A 176 -4.42 -14.78 14.89
CA TYR A 176 -3.26 -14.16 14.25
C TYR A 176 -3.31 -12.63 14.34
N GLN A 177 -4.43 -12.03 14.02
CA GLN A 177 -4.60 -10.59 14.07
C GLN A 177 -4.54 -10.05 15.52
N LYS A 178 -5.02 -10.83 16.50
CA LYS A 178 -4.88 -10.50 17.92
C LYS A 178 -3.41 -10.50 18.38
N GLU A 179 -2.65 -11.50 17.96
CA GLU A 179 -1.21 -11.57 18.32
C GLU A 179 -0.41 -10.43 17.65
N LEU A 180 -0.69 -10.09 16.39
CA LEU A 180 -0.10 -8.91 15.74
C LEU A 180 -0.43 -7.63 16.54
N LYS A 181 -1.71 -7.41 16.86
CA LYS A 181 -2.14 -6.24 17.65
C LYS A 181 -1.45 -6.16 19.01
N LYS A 182 -1.39 -7.27 19.72
CA LYS A 182 -0.74 -7.39 21.04
C LYS A 182 0.75 -7.02 20.97
N ASN A 183 1.42 -7.40 19.88
CA ASN A 183 2.83 -7.13 19.68
C ASN A 183 3.09 -5.74 19.05
N ASN A 184 2.06 -4.91 18.89
CA ASN A 184 2.13 -3.66 18.15
C ASN A 184 2.82 -3.85 16.81
N ALA A 185 2.38 -4.86 16.03
CA ALA A 185 2.94 -5.25 14.76
C ALA A 185 1.89 -5.25 13.66
N LEU A 186 2.36 -5.00 12.44
CA LEU A 186 1.59 -5.10 11.21
C LEU A 186 2.35 -6.01 10.25
N ASP A 187 1.65 -6.83 9.47
CA ASP A 187 2.25 -7.47 8.30
C ASP A 187 2.14 -6.57 7.06
N PHE A 188 2.64 -7.04 5.91
CA PHE A 188 2.63 -6.23 4.68
C PHE A 188 1.22 -5.89 4.20
N ASP A 189 0.27 -6.83 4.30
CA ASP A 189 -1.11 -6.61 3.90
C ASP A 189 -1.80 -5.61 4.84
N ASP A 190 -1.52 -5.68 6.15
CA ASP A 190 -2.01 -4.73 7.13
C ASP A 190 -1.62 -3.27 6.83
N LEU A 191 -0.48 -3.03 6.18
CA LEU A 191 -0.08 -1.67 5.81
C LEU A 191 -1.12 -1.02 4.90
N LEU A 192 -1.68 -1.76 3.95
CA LEU A 192 -2.74 -1.30 3.06
C LEU A 192 -4.09 -1.27 3.78
N VAL A 193 -4.48 -2.38 4.40
CA VAL A 193 -5.78 -2.53 5.10
C VAL A 193 -5.94 -1.46 6.18
N LYS A 194 -4.94 -1.27 7.05
CA LYS A 194 -5.00 -0.27 8.13
C LYS A 194 -4.98 1.17 7.63
N THR A 195 -4.37 1.43 6.48
CA THR A 195 -4.46 2.76 5.87
C THR A 195 -5.88 3.03 5.36
N VAL A 196 -6.54 2.05 4.73
CA VAL A 196 -7.93 2.18 4.30
C VAL A 196 -8.85 2.36 5.51
N GLU A 197 -8.68 1.52 6.56
CA GLU A 197 -9.42 1.61 7.81
C GLU A 197 -9.27 2.99 8.47
N LEU A 198 -8.05 3.55 8.46
CA LEU A 198 -7.77 4.88 8.98
C LEU A 198 -8.54 5.97 8.21
N PHE A 199 -8.52 5.93 6.87
CA PHE A 199 -9.23 6.90 6.05
C PHE A 199 -10.75 6.81 6.19
N GLN A 200 -11.30 5.60 6.39
CA GLN A 200 -12.73 5.42 6.62
C GLN A 200 -13.19 5.89 8.01
N SER A 201 -12.33 5.65 9.03
CA SER A 201 -12.66 5.96 10.42
C SER A 201 -12.36 7.41 10.80
N CYS A 202 -11.42 8.04 10.09
CA CYS A 202 -10.92 9.40 10.38
C CYS A 202 -10.73 10.15 9.07
N PRO A 203 -11.83 10.59 8.41
CA PRO A 203 -11.79 11.26 7.10
C PRO A 203 -11.20 12.68 7.14
N ASP A 204 -11.05 13.28 8.34
CA ASP A 204 -10.45 14.60 8.56
C ASP A 204 -8.90 14.44 8.68
#